data_977466fcce0aab52dc44e46bee45e943
#
_entry.id   977466fcce0aab52dc44e46bee45e943
#
_cell.length_a   1.000
_cell.length_b   1.000
_cell.length_c   1.000
_cell.angle_alpha   90.00
_cell.angle_beta   90.00
_cell.angle_gamma   90.00
#
_symmetry.space_group_name_H-M   'P 1'
#
loop_
_entity.id
_entity.type
_entity.pdbx_description
1 polymer ?
#
loop_
_entity_poly.entity_id
_entity_poly.type
_entity_poly.pdbx_seq_one_letter_code
_entity_poly.pdbx_strand_id
1 'polypeptide(L)'
;QDNTETKNDDIDKDIIINPELFRKQMHMLFEEVKKQQGIFRKKLLNELNIDETIIKFLQYYKLIFSLSVDEYVAPVYLPTKPIPVVDILLDNLPVPVRRFLFTGYIHKTIIMDTFSRLKEKETLFHYYWRDGLIISKKGITSDKIYIRFVHEEILTQHNKVDCKCYIELYILSGDRNGSFINEIIQLLKSITASWSVTEQVTTNGQDFVSLKILNEKANTGILQIE
;
A
#
# COMPACT_ATOMS: atom_id res chain seq x y z
N GLN A 1 -38.22 12.02 4.38
CA GLN A 1 -37.22 12.97 4.98
C GLN A 1 -36.44 12.19 6.02
N ASP A 2 -35.40 11.51 5.62
CA ASP A 2 -34.47 10.86 6.51
C ASP A 2 -33.12 11.56 6.36
N ASN A 3 -32.80 12.34 7.37
CA ASN A 3 -31.49 12.97 7.56
C ASN A 3 -30.52 11.91 8.06
N THR A 4 -29.70 11.40 7.18
CA THR A 4 -28.44 10.71 7.55
C THR A 4 -27.31 11.75 7.56
N GLU A 5 -27.22 12.50 8.65
CA GLU A 5 -26.02 13.29 8.96
C GLU A 5 -24.87 12.33 9.26
N THR A 6 -23.88 12.33 8.39
CA THR A 6 -22.61 11.66 8.56
C THR A 6 -21.84 12.33 9.71
N LYS A 7 -21.71 11.61 10.83
CA LYS A 7 -20.84 11.98 11.95
C LYS A 7 -19.37 11.96 11.54
N ASN A 8 -18.89 13.07 11.03
CA ASN A 8 -17.46 13.31 10.77
C ASN A 8 -16.90 14.51 11.56
N ASP A 9 -17.60 14.99 12.59
CA ASP A 9 -17.32 16.30 13.21
C ASP A 9 -16.71 16.26 14.63
N ASP A 10 -15.93 15.24 15.00
CA ASP A 10 -15.38 15.18 16.36
C ASP A 10 -13.85 15.37 16.47
N ILE A 11 -13.16 15.83 15.42
CA ILE A 11 -11.69 16.03 15.48
C ILE A 11 -11.29 17.51 15.64
N ASP A 12 -12.21 18.45 15.52
CA ASP A 12 -11.95 19.90 15.53
C ASP A 12 -11.95 20.55 16.92
N LYS A 13 -11.85 19.78 18.00
CA LYS A 13 -11.61 20.36 19.32
C LYS A 13 -10.11 20.47 19.55
N ASP A 14 -9.61 21.69 19.43
CA ASP A 14 -8.31 22.23 19.85
C ASP A 14 -7.42 21.24 20.63
N ILE A 15 -6.69 20.39 19.91
CA ILE A 15 -5.64 19.57 20.52
C ILE A 15 -4.48 20.52 20.79
N ILE A 16 -4.46 21.15 21.96
CA ILE A 16 -3.31 21.94 22.42
C ILE A 16 -2.19 20.94 22.74
N ILE A 17 -1.39 20.61 21.73
CA ILE A 17 -0.20 19.80 21.91
C ILE A 17 0.93 20.76 22.26
N ASN A 18 1.59 20.53 23.42
CA ASN A 18 2.86 21.20 23.70
C ASN A 18 3.89 20.73 22.63
N PRO A 19 4.38 21.63 21.74
CA PRO A 19 5.19 21.23 20.60
C PRO A 19 6.51 20.54 20.97
N GLU A 20 7.11 20.93 22.11
CA GLU A 20 8.37 20.30 22.57
C GLU A 20 8.14 18.89 23.11
N LEU A 21 7.10 18.74 23.93
CA LEU A 21 6.72 17.44 24.45
C LEU A 21 6.33 16.49 23.31
N PHE A 22 5.51 16.94 22.37
CA PHE A 22 5.13 16.20 21.19
C PHE A 22 6.36 15.74 20.40
N ARG A 23 7.27 16.65 20.07
CA ARG A 23 8.49 16.31 19.32
C ARG A 23 9.35 15.29 20.05
N LYS A 24 9.50 15.43 21.37
CA LYS A 24 10.23 14.48 22.20
C LYS A 24 9.60 13.09 22.19
N GLN A 25 8.29 13.00 22.41
CA GLN A 25 7.54 11.73 22.41
C GLN A 25 7.57 11.06 21.04
N MET A 26 7.40 11.84 19.96
CA MET A 26 7.52 11.34 18.58
C MET A 26 8.90 10.78 18.28
N HIS A 27 9.94 11.49 18.68
CA HIS A 27 11.32 11.03 18.49
C HIS A 27 11.58 9.71 19.23
N MET A 28 11.20 9.64 20.50
CA MET A 28 11.35 8.43 21.31
C MET A 28 10.57 7.24 20.70
N LEU A 29 9.33 7.48 20.30
CA LEU A 29 8.49 6.45 19.69
C LEU A 29 9.12 5.91 18.41
N PHE A 30 9.49 6.78 17.48
CA PHE A 30 9.99 6.33 16.19
C PHE A 30 11.39 5.70 16.26
N GLU A 31 12.22 6.07 17.19
CA GLU A 31 13.50 5.37 17.44
C GLU A 31 13.24 3.92 17.90
N GLU A 32 12.28 3.70 18.80
CA GLU A 32 11.93 2.34 19.26
C GLU A 32 11.19 1.54 18.17
N VAL A 33 10.26 2.17 17.44
CA VAL A 33 9.54 1.55 16.32
C VAL A 33 10.53 1.11 15.22
N LYS A 34 11.54 1.91 14.93
CA LYS A 34 12.60 1.57 13.99
C LYS A 34 13.41 0.35 14.43
N LYS A 35 13.76 0.26 15.72
CA LYS A 35 14.44 -0.92 16.28
C LYS A 35 13.59 -2.18 16.16
N GLN A 36 12.27 -2.05 16.29
CA GLN A 36 11.28 -3.12 16.14
C GLN A 36 10.84 -3.34 14.69
N GLN A 37 11.57 -2.78 13.72
CA GLN A 37 11.28 -2.96 12.29
C GLN A 37 9.85 -2.56 11.89
N GLY A 38 9.32 -1.52 12.49
CA GLY A 38 8.03 -0.94 12.12
C GLY A 38 6.80 -1.63 12.73
N ILE A 39 6.94 -2.75 13.45
CA ILE A 39 5.84 -3.46 14.11
C ILE A 39 6.03 -3.35 15.61
N PHE A 40 5.03 -2.86 16.32
CA PHE A 40 5.14 -2.66 17.76
C PHE A 40 3.81 -2.89 18.47
N ARG A 41 3.88 -3.19 19.77
CA ARG A 41 2.71 -3.46 20.59
C ARG A 41 2.26 -2.22 21.34
N LYS A 42 0.97 -2.17 21.68
CA LYS A 42 0.38 -1.12 22.53
C LYS A 42 1.15 -0.92 23.85
N LYS A 43 1.76 -1.98 24.37
CA LYS A 43 2.62 -1.94 25.56
C LYS A 43 3.75 -0.91 25.43
N LEU A 44 4.39 -0.81 24.27
CA LEU A 44 5.44 0.19 23.99
C LEU A 44 4.92 1.61 24.19
N LEU A 45 3.70 1.90 23.73
CA LEU A 45 3.10 3.23 23.87
C LEU A 45 2.93 3.60 25.35
N ASN A 46 2.51 2.63 26.16
CA ASN A 46 2.37 2.79 27.62
C ASN A 46 3.73 2.98 28.30
N GLU A 47 4.75 2.19 27.92
CA GLU A 47 6.11 2.29 28.47
C GLU A 47 6.76 3.65 28.16
N LEU A 48 6.47 4.21 27.00
CA LEU A 48 6.97 5.53 26.59
C LEU A 48 6.07 6.68 27.06
N ASN A 49 4.97 6.40 27.78
CA ASN A 49 3.97 7.37 28.18
C ASN A 49 3.46 8.21 27.00
N ILE A 50 3.21 7.57 25.85
CA ILE A 50 2.67 8.23 24.68
C ILE A 50 1.18 8.49 24.91
N ASP A 51 0.79 9.75 24.82
CA ASP A 51 -0.60 10.17 24.96
C ASP A 51 -1.50 9.56 23.86
N GLU A 52 -2.72 9.19 24.22
CA GLU A 52 -3.69 8.65 23.25
C GLU A 52 -3.99 9.64 22.11
N THR A 53 -3.93 10.93 22.40
CA THR A 53 -4.08 11.99 21.41
C THR A 53 -3.01 11.92 20.33
N ILE A 54 -1.77 11.63 20.73
CA ILE A 54 -0.66 11.44 19.78
C ILE A 54 -0.90 10.19 18.92
N ILE A 55 -1.41 9.11 19.51
CA ILE A 55 -1.74 7.90 18.76
C ILE A 55 -2.81 8.18 17.72
N LYS A 56 -3.89 8.88 18.10
CA LYS A 56 -4.95 9.31 17.17
C LYS A 56 -4.40 10.21 16.08
N PHE A 57 -3.54 11.17 16.42
CA PHE A 57 -2.85 12.02 15.45
C PHE A 57 -2.04 11.19 14.43
N LEU A 58 -1.22 10.24 14.92
CA LEU A 58 -0.43 9.37 14.05
C LEU A 58 -1.29 8.51 13.13
N GLN A 59 -2.42 8.03 13.62
CA GLN A 59 -3.37 7.26 12.82
C GLN A 59 -4.09 8.15 11.79
N TYR A 60 -4.49 9.35 12.18
CA TYR A 60 -5.12 10.32 11.27
C TYR A 60 -4.20 10.68 10.10
N TYR A 61 -2.93 10.95 10.38
CA TYR A 61 -1.91 11.18 9.34
C TYR A 61 -1.36 9.90 8.71
N LYS A 62 -1.95 8.75 9.01
CA LYS A 62 -1.60 7.42 8.45
C LYS A 62 -0.12 7.05 8.66
N LEU A 63 0.53 7.62 9.67
CA LEU A 63 1.91 7.30 10.04
C LEU A 63 2.02 5.95 10.73
N ILE A 64 0.98 5.58 11.46
CA ILE A 64 0.78 4.24 12.05
C ILE A 64 -0.66 3.80 11.81
N PHE A 65 -0.90 2.50 11.84
CA PHE A 65 -2.25 1.94 11.92
C PHE A 65 -2.28 0.66 12.76
N SER A 66 -3.42 0.37 13.33
CA SER A 66 -3.64 -0.81 14.15
C SER A 66 -3.85 -2.04 13.25
N LEU A 67 -3.04 -3.08 13.41
CA LEU A 67 -3.26 -4.39 12.79
C LEU A 67 -4.26 -5.21 13.60
N SER A 68 -4.15 -5.15 14.92
CA SER A 68 -5.03 -5.80 15.89
C SER A 68 -5.29 -4.87 17.07
N VAL A 69 -5.97 -5.37 18.10
CA VAL A 69 -6.24 -4.62 19.35
C VAL A 69 -4.94 -4.16 20.04
N ASP A 70 -3.88 -4.99 19.95
CA ASP A 70 -2.62 -4.76 20.67
C ASP A 70 -1.41 -4.51 19.77
N GLU A 71 -1.58 -4.50 18.44
CA GLU A 71 -0.46 -4.40 17.53
C GLU A 71 -0.66 -3.25 16.52
N TYR A 72 0.40 -2.47 16.37
CA TYR A 72 0.49 -1.36 15.43
C TYR A 72 1.59 -1.60 14.42
N VAL A 73 1.44 -1.01 13.24
CA VAL A 73 2.46 -0.96 12.21
C VAL A 73 2.71 0.47 11.74
N ALA A 74 3.98 0.78 11.54
CA ALA A 74 4.46 2.00 10.88
C ALA A 74 5.13 1.60 9.57
N PRO A 75 4.44 1.67 8.41
CA PRO A 75 4.91 1.11 7.15
C PRO A 75 6.27 1.62 6.69
N VAL A 76 6.58 2.87 7.01
CA VAL A 76 7.85 3.53 6.64
C VAL A 76 9.07 2.84 7.26
N TYR A 77 8.88 2.17 8.41
CA TYR A 77 9.95 1.50 9.16
C TYR A 77 9.97 -0.01 8.97
N LEU A 78 9.04 -0.57 8.17
CA LEU A 78 9.08 -1.98 7.80
C LEU A 78 10.38 -2.32 7.04
N PRO A 79 10.87 -3.56 7.15
CA PRO A 79 11.99 -4.03 6.34
C PRO A 79 11.73 -3.84 4.85
N THR A 80 12.76 -3.58 4.08
CA THR A 80 12.66 -3.49 2.61
C THR A 80 12.46 -4.84 1.95
N LYS A 81 12.97 -5.89 2.59
CA LYS A 81 12.88 -7.26 2.08
C LYS A 81 11.86 -8.07 2.88
N PRO A 82 11.18 -9.02 2.26
CA PRO A 82 10.32 -9.95 2.97
C PRO A 82 11.14 -10.87 3.87
N ILE A 83 10.47 -11.60 4.74
CA ILE A 83 11.10 -12.69 5.49
C ILE A 83 11.52 -13.82 4.53
N PRO A 84 12.57 -14.62 4.83
CA PRO A 84 13.13 -15.62 3.90
C PRO A 84 12.11 -16.62 3.34
N VAL A 85 11.15 -17.03 4.13
CA VAL A 85 10.08 -17.97 3.70
C VAL A 85 9.21 -17.36 2.58
N VAL A 86 8.99 -16.04 2.63
CA VAL A 86 8.23 -15.32 1.59
C VAL A 86 9.10 -15.06 0.37
N ASP A 87 10.37 -14.78 0.56
CA ASP A 87 11.32 -14.56 -0.53
C ASP A 87 11.36 -15.77 -1.48
N ILE A 88 11.42 -16.99 -0.92
CA ILE A 88 11.33 -18.25 -1.69
C ILE A 88 10.00 -18.36 -2.46
N LEU A 89 8.89 -17.92 -1.88
CA LEU A 89 7.59 -17.91 -2.57
C LEU A 89 7.55 -16.93 -3.73
N LEU A 90 8.31 -15.84 -3.62
CA LEU A 90 8.37 -14.79 -4.64
C LEU A 90 9.33 -15.11 -5.80
N ASP A 91 10.24 -16.09 -5.65
CA ASP A 91 11.15 -16.53 -6.71
C ASP A 91 10.41 -17.12 -7.93
N ASN A 92 9.18 -17.63 -7.72
CA ASN A 92 8.36 -18.25 -8.76
C ASN A 92 7.02 -17.49 -8.94
N LEU A 93 7.10 -16.18 -8.98
CA LEU A 93 5.89 -15.36 -9.19
C LEU A 93 5.25 -15.63 -10.55
N PRO A 94 3.91 -15.69 -10.60
CA PRO A 94 3.19 -15.60 -11.86
C PRO A 94 3.44 -14.24 -12.51
N VAL A 95 2.96 -14.08 -13.74
CA VAL A 95 3.00 -12.77 -14.39
C VAL A 95 2.07 -11.79 -13.66
N PRO A 96 2.50 -10.53 -13.43
CA PRO A 96 1.62 -9.53 -12.84
C PRO A 96 0.43 -9.23 -13.74
N VAL A 97 -0.77 -9.21 -13.18
CA VAL A 97 -2.01 -8.97 -13.94
C VAL A 97 -2.24 -7.49 -14.25
N ARG A 98 -1.64 -6.60 -13.45
CA ARG A 98 -1.73 -5.14 -13.61
C ARG A 98 -0.44 -4.48 -13.15
N ARG A 99 -0.11 -3.37 -13.80
CA ARG A 99 0.95 -2.45 -13.40
C ARG A 99 0.43 -1.02 -13.43
N PHE A 100 0.74 -0.26 -12.39
CA PHE A 100 0.50 1.18 -12.30
C PHE A 100 1.87 1.87 -12.39
N LEU A 101 2.21 2.37 -13.57
CA LEU A 101 3.48 3.04 -13.85
C LEU A 101 3.37 4.52 -13.50
N PHE A 102 4.24 5.00 -12.63
CA PHE A 102 4.32 6.41 -12.21
C PHE A 102 5.27 7.19 -13.09
N THR A 103 4.91 8.43 -13.36
CA THR A 103 5.84 9.41 -13.92
C THR A 103 6.64 10.00 -12.75
N GLY A 104 7.86 9.49 -12.55
CA GLY A 104 8.70 9.82 -11.39
C GLY A 104 8.73 8.72 -10.33
N TYR A 105 8.69 9.09 -9.07
CA TYR A 105 8.81 8.16 -7.93
C TYR A 105 7.47 7.90 -7.23
N ILE A 106 7.36 6.75 -6.56
CA ILE A 106 6.22 6.45 -5.68
C ILE A 106 6.43 7.18 -4.35
N HIS A 107 5.55 8.11 -4.05
CA HIS A 107 5.59 8.78 -2.76
C HIS A 107 5.19 7.83 -1.63
N LYS A 108 5.85 7.95 -0.48
CA LYS A 108 5.60 7.09 0.69
C LYS A 108 4.13 7.12 1.15
N THR A 109 3.42 8.22 0.95
CA THR A 109 1.99 8.32 1.27
C THR A 109 1.13 7.34 0.50
N ILE A 110 1.49 6.98 -0.74
CA ILE A 110 0.75 5.98 -1.53
C ILE A 110 0.84 4.61 -0.87
N ILE A 111 2.02 4.24 -0.38
CA ILE A 111 2.22 2.98 0.36
C ILE A 111 1.37 2.99 1.63
N MET A 112 1.45 4.07 2.41
CA MET A 112 0.70 4.24 3.65
C MET A 112 -0.81 4.24 3.41
N ASP A 113 -1.29 4.95 2.39
CA ASP A 113 -2.70 4.95 1.99
C ASP A 113 -3.18 3.57 1.56
N THR A 114 -2.34 2.83 0.83
CA THR A 114 -2.66 1.46 0.41
C THR A 114 -2.88 0.56 1.63
N PHE A 115 -1.95 0.56 2.58
CA PHE A 115 -2.09 -0.21 3.81
C PHE A 115 -3.35 0.19 4.62
N SER A 116 -3.55 1.50 4.84
CA SER A 116 -4.68 2.02 5.60
C SER A 116 -6.02 1.60 4.99
N ARG A 117 -6.22 1.87 3.69
CA ARG A 117 -7.48 1.56 3.02
C ARG A 117 -7.75 0.06 2.85
N LEU A 118 -6.70 -0.76 2.71
CA LEU A 118 -6.85 -2.22 2.75
C LEU A 118 -7.34 -2.68 4.12
N LYS A 119 -6.84 -2.08 5.20
CA LYS A 119 -7.32 -2.38 6.55
C LYS A 119 -8.79 -1.99 6.74
N GLU A 120 -9.20 -0.83 6.26
CA GLU A 120 -10.60 -0.38 6.28
C GLU A 120 -11.55 -1.34 5.54
N LYS A 121 -11.06 -2.00 4.50
CA LYS A 121 -11.80 -3.02 3.73
C LYS A 121 -11.81 -4.43 4.35
N GLU A 122 -11.43 -4.53 5.62
CA GLU A 122 -11.35 -5.81 6.34
C GLU A 122 -10.49 -6.87 5.63
N THR A 123 -9.42 -6.43 4.97
CA THR A 123 -8.47 -7.32 4.30
C THR A 123 -7.60 -8.02 5.34
N LEU A 124 -7.31 -9.30 5.15
CA LEU A 124 -6.37 -10.05 5.96
C LEU A 124 -4.96 -9.91 5.40
N PHE A 125 -4.04 -9.40 6.21
CA PHE A 125 -2.63 -9.30 5.89
C PHE A 125 -1.93 -10.59 6.31
N HIS A 126 -1.38 -11.35 5.33
CA HIS A 126 -0.62 -12.57 5.60
C HIS A 126 0.86 -12.24 5.85
N TYR A 127 1.44 -11.45 4.94
CA TYR A 127 2.81 -10.98 5.02
C TYR A 127 2.89 -9.56 4.49
N TYR A 128 3.76 -8.75 5.08
CA TYR A 128 3.96 -7.36 4.66
C TYR A 128 5.35 -6.90 5.02
N TRP A 129 5.91 -6.09 4.14
CA TRP A 129 7.18 -5.38 4.28
C TRP A 129 7.05 -4.06 3.53
N ARG A 130 8.06 -3.21 3.58
CA ARG A 130 7.95 -1.85 3.04
C ARG A 130 7.57 -1.82 1.56
N ASP A 131 8.16 -2.75 0.77
CA ASP A 131 8.04 -2.75 -0.68
C ASP A 131 7.03 -3.80 -1.19
N GLY A 132 6.20 -4.37 -0.31
CA GLY A 132 5.16 -5.30 -0.72
C GLY A 132 4.32 -5.90 0.40
N LEU A 133 3.20 -6.48 0.02
CA LEU A 133 2.28 -7.14 0.93
C LEU A 133 1.51 -8.27 0.24
N ILE A 134 1.28 -9.35 0.98
CA ILE A 134 0.42 -10.47 0.56
C ILE A 134 -0.84 -10.43 1.39
N ILE A 135 -1.97 -10.33 0.71
CA ILE A 135 -3.29 -10.14 1.32
C ILE A 135 -4.31 -11.16 0.81
N SER A 136 -5.37 -11.34 1.58
CA SER A 136 -6.59 -12.02 1.13
C SER A 136 -7.83 -11.27 1.63
N LYS A 137 -8.99 -11.60 1.06
CA LYS A 137 -10.26 -11.12 1.59
C LYS A 137 -10.56 -11.83 2.92
N LYS A 138 -11.06 -11.10 3.91
CA LYS A 138 -11.47 -11.68 5.20
C LYS A 138 -12.56 -12.72 4.96
N GLY A 139 -12.40 -13.92 5.50
CA GLY A 139 -13.31 -15.06 5.30
C GLY A 139 -13.04 -15.89 4.05
N ILE A 140 -12.21 -15.42 3.11
CA ILE A 140 -11.83 -16.15 1.88
C ILE A 140 -10.30 -16.18 1.80
N THR A 141 -9.68 -17.02 2.59
CA THR A 141 -8.20 -17.10 2.69
C THR A 141 -7.53 -17.79 1.52
N SER A 142 -8.31 -18.42 0.61
CA SER A 142 -7.80 -19.05 -0.61
C SER A 142 -7.33 -18.02 -1.64
N ASP A 143 -7.96 -16.84 -1.68
CA ASP A 143 -7.72 -15.82 -2.70
C ASP A 143 -6.63 -14.88 -2.22
N LYS A 144 -5.39 -15.15 -2.63
CA LYS A 144 -4.22 -14.36 -2.24
C LYS A 144 -3.75 -13.48 -3.37
N ILE A 145 -3.58 -12.21 -3.06
CA ILE A 145 -3.03 -11.18 -3.95
C ILE A 145 -1.72 -10.68 -3.35
N TYR A 146 -0.72 -10.53 -4.20
CA TYR A 146 0.51 -9.84 -3.87
C TYR A 146 0.52 -8.46 -4.54
N ILE A 147 0.78 -7.43 -3.74
CA ILE A 147 1.00 -6.06 -4.19
C ILE A 147 2.47 -5.75 -3.98
N ARG A 148 3.17 -5.35 -5.05
CA ARG A 148 4.58 -5.01 -5.03
C ARG A 148 4.78 -3.55 -5.40
N PHE A 149 5.54 -2.82 -4.60
CA PHE A 149 6.01 -1.48 -4.90
C PHE A 149 7.44 -1.57 -5.41
N VAL A 150 7.66 -1.10 -6.63
CA VAL A 150 8.95 -1.26 -7.32
C VAL A 150 9.57 0.11 -7.59
N HIS A 151 10.85 0.22 -7.25
CA HIS A 151 11.71 1.35 -7.56
C HIS A 151 12.95 0.82 -8.30
N GLU A 152 13.00 1.04 -9.60
CA GLU A 152 14.13 0.65 -10.44
C GLU A 152 14.92 1.88 -10.86
N GLU A 153 16.20 1.89 -10.54
CA GLU A 153 17.14 2.88 -11.06
C GLU A 153 17.69 2.38 -12.40
N ILE A 154 17.44 3.12 -13.46
CA ILE A 154 17.92 2.80 -14.80
C ILE A 154 19.03 3.77 -15.15
N LEU A 155 20.24 3.26 -15.37
CA LEU A 155 21.34 4.02 -15.94
C LEU A 155 21.06 4.26 -17.42
N THR A 156 20.78 5.50 -17.77
CA THR A 156 20.64 5.89 -19.18
C THR A 156 22.00 5.99 -19.86
N GLN A 157 22.02 5.95 -21.19
CA GLN A 157 23.24 6.05 -22.02
C GLN A 157 24.07 7.32 -21.76
N HIS A 158 23.51 8.31 -21.05
CA HIS A 158 24.18 9.57 -20.71
C HIS A 158 24.58 9.67 -19.23
N ASN A 159 24.73 8.52 -18.54
CA ASN A 159 25.04 8.45 -17.09
C ASN A 159 24.02 9.20 -16.20
N LYS A 160 22.83 9.50 -16.72
CA LYS A 160 21.73 9.96 -15.88
C LYS A 160 21.02 8.76 -15.28
N VAL A 161 20.79 8.81 -13.98
CA VAL A 161 19.94 7.84 -13.29
C VAL A 161 18.50 8.26 -13.56
N ASP A 162 17.77 7.43 -14.30
CA ASP A 162 16.31 7.55 -14.44
C ASP A 162 15.65 6.57 -13.47
N CYS A 163 14.58 6.99 -12.82
CA CYS A 163 13.86 6.15 -11.87
C CYS A 163 12.55 5.68 -12.48
N LYS A 164 12.41 4.38 -12.64
CA LYS A 164 11.16 3.76 -13.05
C LYS A 164 10.45 3.18 -11.82
N CYS A 165 9.31 3.76 -11.48
CA CYS A 165 8.56 3.38 -10.30
C CYS A 165 7.18 2.87 -10.70
N TYR A 166 6.76 1.73 -10.15
CA TYR A 166 5.46 1.15 -10.44
C TYR A 166 4.93 0.26 -9.31
N ILE A 167 3.62 0.07 -9.28
CA ILE A 167 2.95 -0.90 -8.43
C ILE A 167 2.52 -2.07 -9.30
N GLU A 168 2.87 -3.28 -8.91
CA GLU A 168 2.46 -4.51 -9.58
C GLU A 168 1.48 -5.29 -8.72
N LEU A 169 0.52 -5.92 -9.39
CA LEU A 169 -0.47 -6.81 -8.78
C LEU A 169 -0.32 -8.22 -9.34
N TYR A 170 -0.26 -9.20 -8.44
CA TYR A 170 -0.16 -10.61 -8.76
C TYR A 170 -1.29 -11.39 -8.09
N ILE A 171 -1.87 -12.34 -8.78
CA ILE A 171 -2.77 -13.34 -8.19
C ILE A 171 -1.91 -14.55 -7.84
N LEU A 172 -1.73 -14.82 -6.54
CA LEU A 172 -0.94 -15.96 -6.06
C LEU A 172 -1.77 -17.23 -6.00
N SER A 173 -3.04 -17.12 -5.63
CA SER A 173 -3.96 -18.27 -5.56
C SER A 173 -5.42 -17.80 -5.54
N GLY A 174 -6.34 -18.68 -5.92
CA GLY A 174 -7.78 -18.42 -5.90
C GLY A 174 -8.23 -17.36 -6.90
N ASP A 175 -9.20 -16.53 -6.48
CA ASP A 175 -9.79 -15.39 -7.22
C ASP A 175 -10.20 -15.72 -8.67
N ARG A 176 -10.78 -16.93 -8.87
CA ARG A 176 -11.16 -17.43 -10.21
C ARG A 176 -12.10 -16.49 -10.97
N ASN A 177 -12.90 -15.72 -10.24
CA ASN A 177 -13.85 -14.75 -10.81
C ASN A 177 -13.25 -13.35 -10.95
N GLY A 178 -12.03 -13.12 -10.53
CA GLY A 178 -11.38 -11.82 -10.60
C GLY A 178 -12.02 -10.73 -9.72
N SER A 179 -12.92 -11.10 -8.79
CA SER A 179 -13.68 -10.12 -8.03
C SER A 179 -12.81 -9.37 -7.02
N PHE A 180 -11.97 -10.10 -6.29
CA PHE A 180 -11.10 -9.50 -5.27
C PHE A 180 -9.98 -8.65 -5.90
N ILE A 181 -9.33 -9.13 -6.97
CA ILE A 181 -8.34 -8.33 -7.69
C ILE A 181 -8.94 -7.05 -8.25
N ASN A 182 -10.17 -7.07 -8.75
CA ASN A 182 -10.85 -5.89 -9.24
C ASN A 182 -11.14 -4.88 -8.12
N GLU A 183 -11.53 -5.34 -6.93
CA GLU A 183 -11.68 -4.47 -5.75
C GLU A 183 -10.35 -3.75 -5.41
N ILE A 184 -9.22 -4.48 -5.49
CA ILE A 184 -7.88 -3.92 -5.24
C ILE A 184 -7.48 -2.94 -6.36
N ILE A 185 -7.75 -3.25 -7.61
CA ILE A 185 -7.50 -2.34 -8.75
C ILE A 185 -8.25 -1.02 -8.55
N GLN A 186 -9.54 -1.07 -8.20
CA GLN A 186 -10.33 0.14 -7.96
C GLN A 186 -9.82 0.94 -6.76
N LEU A 187 -9.41 0.26 -5.70
CA LEU A 187 -8.77 0.89 -4.55
C LEU A 187 -7.51 1.64 -4.97
N LEU A 188 -6.58 1.00 -5.69
CA LEU A 188 -5.35 1.63 -6.14
C LEU A 188 -5.62 2.79 -7.10
N LYS A 189 -6.58 2.68 -8.00
CA LYS A 189 -7.03 3.79 -8.85
C LYS A 189 -7.47 4.99 -8.02
N SER A 190 -8.23 4.77 -6.96
CA SER A 190 -8.69 5.84 -6.07
C SER A 190 -7.54 6.50 -5.29
N ILE A 191 -6.55 5.71 -4.86
CA ILE A 191 -5.35 6.22 -4.16
C ILE A 191 -4.46 7.03 -5.11
N THR A 192 -4.33 6.56 -6.34
CA THR A 192 -3.42 7.16 -7.33
C THR A 192 -4.07 8.22 -8.22
N ALA A 193 -5.34 8.55 -8.01
CA ALA A 193 -6.11 9.46 -8.87
C ALA A 193 -5.51 10.87 -9.01
N SER A 194 -4.82 11.37 -7.97
CA SER A 194 -4.14 12.66 -7.99
C SER A 194 -2.70 12.61 -8.54
N TRP A 195 -2.24 11.43 -8.94
CA TRP A 195 -0.87 11.21 -9.44
C TRP A 195 -0.87 10.95 -10.93
N SER A 196 0.24 11.30 -11.60
CA SER A 196 0.43 10.95 -13.01
C SER A 196 0.81 9.48 -13.14
N VAL A 197 -0.19 8.63 -13.40
CA VAL A 197 -0.07 7.18 -13.42
C VAL A 197 -0.64 6.62 -14.72
N THR A 198 0.09 5.70 -15.34
CA THR A 198 -0.37 4.92 -16.48
C THR A 198 -0.68 3.50 -16.07
N GLU A 199 -1.94 3.09 -16.18
CA GLU A 199 -2.34 1.71 -15.97
C GLU A 199 -1.94 0.84 -17.16
N GLN A 200 -1.27 -0.27 -16.91
CA GLN A 200 -0.77 -1.20 -17.90
C GLN A 200 -1.27 -2.62 -17.62
N VAL A 201 -1.48 -3.37 -18.67
CA VAL A 201 -1.83 -4.80 -18.65
C VAL A 201 -0.84 -5.58 -19.49
N THR A 202 -0.64 -6.86 -19.16
CA THR A 202 0.09 -7.75 -20.05
C THR A 202 -0.89 -8.55 -20.89
N THR A 203 -0.57 -8.72 -22.17
CA THR A 203 -1.36 -9.51 -23.11
C THR A 203 -0.72 -10.87 -23.41
N ASN A 204 0.59 -10.97 -23.27
CA ASN A 204 1.39 -12.17 -23.57
C ASN A 204 2.23 -12.65 -22.38
N GLY A 205 2.04 -12.07 -21.21
CA GLY A 205 2.82 -12.40 -20.01
C GLY A 205 4.21 -11.77 -19.92
N GLN A 206 4.67 -11.07 -20.94
CA GLN A 206 6.01 -10.45 -20.99
C GLN A 206 5.93 -8.93 -21.15
N ASP A 207 5.14 -8.47 -22.09
CA ASP A 207 5.07 -7.06 -22.44
C ASP A 207 3.86 -6.37 -21.79
N PHE A 208 4.11 -5.18 -21.24
CA PHE A 208 3.07 -4.34 -20.65
C PHE A 208 2.62 -3.27 -21.65
N VAL A 209 1.33 -3.23 -21.91
CA VAL A 209 0.68 -2.25 -22.78
C VAL A 209 -0.23 -1.35 -21.97
N SER A 210 -0.21 -0.05 -22.25
CA SER A 210 -1.12 0.90 -21.61
C SER A 210 -2.58 0.50 -21.89
N LEU A 211 -3.39 0.44 -20.86
CA LEU A 211 -4.83 0.15 -20.98
C LEU A 211 -5.54 1.16 -21.87
N LYS A 212 -5.08 2.43 -21.87
CA LYS A 212 -5.58 3.48 -22.76
C LYS A 212 -5.39 3.11 -24.23
N ILE A 213 -4.18 2.66 -24.61
CA ILE A 213 -3.85 2.25 -25.98
C ILE A 213 -4.69 1.04 -26.39
N LEU A 214 -4.87 0.05 -25.50
CA LEU A 214 -5.69 -1.11 -25.79
C LEU A 214 -7.15 -0.73 -26.02
N ASN A 215 -7.71 0.15 -25.19
CA ASN A 215 -9.08 0.63 -25.35
C ASN A 215 -9.28 1.42 -26.65
N GLU A 216 -8.30 2.27 -27.02
CA GLU A 216 -8.32 2.99 -28.30
C GLU A 216 -8.29 2.03 -29.49
N LYS A 217 -7.44 1.00 -29.46
CA LYS A 217 -7.37 -0.02 -30.52
C LYS A 217 -8.64 -0.88 -30.59
N ALA A 218 -9.24 -1.24 -29.44
CA ALA A 218 -10.50 -1.97 -29.42
C ALA A 218 -11.62 -1.16 -30.04
N ASN A 219 -11.73 0.13 -29.73
CA ASN A 219 -12.76 1.03 -30.28
C ASN A 219 -12.58 1.28 -31.77
N THR A 220 -11.35 1.16 -32.31
CA THR A 220 -11.06 1.32 -33.75
C THR A 220 -11.13 0.01 -34.54
N GLY A 221 -11.45 -1.11 -33.89
CA GLY A 221 -11.55 -2.44 -34.53
C GLY A 221 -10.21 -3.03 -34.98
N ILE A 222 -9.07 -2.48 -34.55
CA ILE A 222 -7.71 -2.89 -34.94
C ILE A 222 -7.14 -4.02 -34.03
N LEU A 223 -7.87 -4.45 -33.00
CA LEU A 223 -7.48 -5.60 -32.18
C LEU A 223 -7.77 -6.90 -32.95
N GLN A 224 -6.80 -7.36 -33.73
CA GLN A 224 -6.70 -8.78 -34.08
C GLN A 224 -6.02 -9.48 -32.90
N ILE A 225 -6.75 -10.33 -32.22
CA ILE A 225 -6.20 -11.26 -31.21
C ILE A 225 -5.65 -12.43 -32.03
N GLU A 226 -4.32 -12.46 -32.20
CA GLU A 226 -3.60 -13.68 -32.63
C GLU A 226 -3.47 -14.66 -31.48
#